data_3d5bce7d159d936c5d4d1044cf14e92a
#
_entry.id   3d5bce7d159d936c5d4d1044cf14e92a
#
_cell.length_a   1.000
_cell.length_b   1.000
_cell.length_c   1.000
_cell.angle_alpha   90.00
_cell.angle_beta   90.00
_cell.angle_gamma   90.00
#
_symmetry.space_group_name_H-M   'P 1'
#
loop_
_entity.id
_entity.type
_entity.pdbx_description
1 polymer ?
#
loop_
_entity_poly.entity_id
_entity_poly.type
_entity_poly.pdbx_seq_one_letter_code
_entity_poly.pdbx_strand_id
1 'polypeptide(L)'
;MATTRFSSGTPDPVATLGGKGANLVRLRDGGFPVPPFVVLETAEYTEFVAAHGLRAVIDESLALDAAAASERIRAAFRRPIGDAQRDRIAAAVGVYADDPVTVRSSATAEDLYETSITRP
;
A
#
# COMPACT_ATOMS: atom_id res chain seq x y z
N MET A 1 7.10 -9.05 9.85
CA MET A 1 5.66 -8.75 9.95
C MET A 1 5.27 -7.71 8.92
N ALA A 2 4.12 -7.87 8.33
CA ALA A 2 3.61 -6.95 7.33
C ALA A 2 3.12 -5.62 7.91
N THR A 3 2.92 -5.55 9.20
CA THR A 3 2.53 -4.31 9.88
C THR A 3 3.72 -3.65 10.48
N THR A 4 3.81 -2.36 10.29
CA THR A 4 4.88 -1.56 10.87
C THR A 4 4.32 -0.69 11.97
N ARG A 5 5.01 -0.71 13.10
CA ARG A 5 4.84 0.33 14.11
C ARG A 5 5.91 1.37 13.85
N PHE A 6 5.46 2.54 13.50
CA PHE A 6 6.38 3.65 13.35
C PHE A 6 7.06 3.93 14.70
N SER A 7 8.38 3.95 14.71
CA SER A 7 9.15 4.38 15.88
C SER A 7 9.94 5.62 15.51
N SER A 8 10.19 6.46 16.51
CA SER A 8 11.09 7.59 16.35
C SER A 8 12.45 7.05 15.94
N GLY A 9 12.96 7.47 14.80
CA GLY A 9 14.20 6.97 14.25
C GLY A 9 14.05 6.09 13.02
N THR A 10 12.80 5.78 12.60
CA THR A 10 12.57 5.13 11.32
C THR A 10 12.89 6.13 10.21
N PRO A 11 13.89 5.85 9.36
CA PRO A 11 14.16 6.75 8.24
C PRO A 11 13.00 6.70 7.24
N ASP A 12 12.57 7.86 6.79
CA ASP A 12 11.54 8.03 5.78
C ASP A 12 10.30 7.15 5.98
N PRO A 13 9.45 7.47 6.98
CA PRO A 13 8.24 6.70 7.23
C PRO A 13 7.27 6.71 6.05
N VAL A 14 7.29 7.72 5.20
CA VAL A 14 6.45 7.77 4.00
C VAL A 14 6.87 6.67 3.02
N ALA A 15 8.16 6.44 2.85
CA ALA A 15 8.64 5.38 1.97
C ALA A 15 8.21 3.98 2.45
N THR A 16 8.13 3.79 3.76
CA THR A 16 7.78 2.50 4.36
C THR A 16 6.27 2.30 4.47
N LEU A 17 5.53 3.34 4.83
CA LEU A 17 4.11 3.25 5.19
C LEU A 17 3.17 3.92 4.17
N GLY A 18 3.71 4.69 3.24
CA GLY A 18 2.92 5.59 2.41
C GLY A 18 2.48 6.83 3.17
N GLY A 19 1.96 7.82 2.45
CA GLY A 19 1.58 9.10 3.05
C GLY A 19 0.50 8.99 4.11
N LYS A 20 -0.59 8.30 3.80
CA LYS A 20 -1.71 8.11 4.74
C LYS A 20 -1.29 7.35 5.98
N GLY A 21 -0.57 6.25 5.79
CA GLY A 21 -0.09 5.43 6.91
C GLY A 21 0.84 6.22 7.82
N ALA A 22 1.78 6.97 7.25
CA ALA A 22 2.70 7.80 8.01
C ALA A 22 1.96 8.88 8.81
N ASN A 23 0.96 9.52 8.20
CA ASN A 23 0.17 10.54 8.89
C ASN A 23 -0.66 9.97 10.04
N LEU A 24 -1.27 8.80 9.86
CA LEU A 24 -2.01 8.14 10.92
C LEU A 24 -1.11 7.81 12.11
N VAL A 25 0.08 7.33 11.85
CA VAL A 25 1.05 7.02 12.90
C VAL A 25 1.48 8.30 13.64
N ARG A 26 1.74 9.39 12.91
CA ARG A 26 2.08 10.67 13.52
C ARG A 26 0.96 11.19 14.41
N LEU A 27 -0.28 11.11 13.96
CA LEU A 27 -1.42 11.54 14.74
C LEU A 27 -1.56 10.72 16.02
N ARG A 28 -1.45 9.41 15.92
CA ARG A 28 -1.51 8.53 17.09
C ARG A 28 -0.40 8.85 18.08
N ASP A 29 0.83 8.98 17.59
CA ASP A 29 1.99 9.23 18.44
C ASP A 29 1.95 10.62 19.07
N GLY A 30 1.29 11.58 18.41
CA GLY A 30 1.05 12.91 18.93
C GLY A 30 -0.09 13.01 19.95
N GLY A 31 -0.75 11.90 20.27
CA GLY A 31 -1.83 11.86 21.24
C GLY A 31 -3.20 12.21 20.70
N PHE A 32 -3.36 12.33 19.39
CA PHE A 32 -4.65 12.59 18.78
C PHE A 32 -5.52 11.32 18.80
N PRO A 33 -6.85 11.45 18.96
CA PRO A 33 -7.73 10.29 18.92
C PRO A 33 -7.87 9.79 17.49
N VAL A 34 -7.30 8.61 17.21
CA VAL A 34 -7.46 7.92 15.94
C VAL A 34 -8.00 6.52 16.19
N PRO A 35 -8.88 6.00 15.32
CA PRO A 35 -9.34 4.62 15.43
C PRO A 35 -8.15 3.65 15.36
N PRO A 36 -8.27 2.46 15.96
CA PRO A 36 -7.25 1.44 15.78
C PRO A 36 -7.04 1.12 14.30
N PHE A 37 -5.79 0.91 13.89
CA PHE A 37 -5.46 0.63 12.50
C PHE A 37 -4.24 -0.26 12.39
N VAL A 38 -4.08 -0.85 11.22
CA VAL A 38 -2.93 -1.62 10.80
C VAL A 38 -2.46 -1.06 9.48
N VAL A 39 -1.17 -0.89 9.30
CA VAL A 39 -0.58 -0.47 8.03
C VAL A 39 0.25 -1.62 7.48
N LEU A 40 -0.04 -2.03 6.25
CA LEU A 40 0.83 -2.94 5.52
C LEU A 40 1.93 -2.11 4.87
N GLU A 41 3.18 -2.51 5.08
CA GLU A 41 4.32 -1.79 4.54
C GLU A 41 4.33 -1.78 3.01
N THR A 42 4.90 -0.75 2.44
CA THR A 42 5.06 -0.64 0.98
C THR A 42 5.86 -1.81 0.40
N ALA A 43 6.71 -2.45 1.20
CA ALA A 43 7.44 -3.65 0.80
C ALA A 43 6.52 -4.80 0.39
N GLU A 44 5.31 -4.90 0.92
CA GLU A 44 4.36 -5.93 0.51
C GLU A 44 3.94 -5.74 -0.95
N TYR A 45 3.72 -4.49 -1.37
CA TYR A 45 3.45 -4.18 -2.77
C TYR A 45 4.65 -4.53 -3.65
N THR A 46 5.83 -4.10 -3.25
CA THR A 46 7.07 -4.34 -4.01
C THR A 46 7.34 -5.84 -4.19
N GLU A 47 7.11 -6.62 -3.14
CA GLU A 47 7.28 -8.07 -3.19
C GLU A 47 6.30 -8.71 -4.19
N PHE A 48 5.05 -8.30 -4.16
CA PHE A 48 4.04 -8.80 -5.09
C PHE A 48 4.39 -8.46 -6.54
N VAL A 49 4.80 -7.22 -6.80
CA VAL A 49 5.21 -6.75 -8.12
C VAL A 49 6.40 -7.57 -8.63
N ALA A 50 7.39 -7.81 -7.79
CA ALA A 50 8.57 -8.59 -8.16
C ALA A 50 8.23 -10.06 -8.41
N ALA A 51 7.42 -10.66 -7.56
CA ALA A 51 7.05 -12.08 -7.66
C ALA A 51 6.31 -12.41 -8.95
N HIS A 52 5.53 -11.47 -9.48
CA HIS A 52 4.72 -11.66 -10.69
C HIS A 52 5.28 -10.96 -11.92
N GLY A 53 6.44 -10.34 -11.83
CA GLY A 53 7.04 -9.63 -12.95
C GLY A 53 6.19 -8.47 -13.46
N LEU A 54 5.48 -7.80 -12.56
CA LEU A 54 4.50 -6.79 -12.96
C LEU A 54 5.12 -5.49 -13.46
N ARG A 55 6.38 -5.23 -13.12
CA ARG A 55 7.08 -4.05 -13.65
C ARG A 55 7.12 -4.07 -15.16
N ALA A 56 7.46 -5.23 -15.73
CA ALA A 56 7.48 -5.40 -17.18
C ALA A 56 6.09 -5.22 -17.79
N VAL A 57 5.06 -5.75 -17.15
CA VAL A 57 3.67 -5.59 -17.60
C VAL A 57 3.27 -4.12 -17.61
N ILE A 58 3.61 -3.38 -16.55
CA ILE A 58 3.31 -1.95 -16.46
C ILE A 58 4.03 -1.19 -17.57
N ASP A 59 5.33 -1.42 -17.75
CA ASP A 59 6.13 -0.72 -18.76
C ASP A 59 5.63 -0.99 -20.17
N GLU A 60 5.30 -2.23 -20.51
CA GLU A 60 4.72 -2.60 -21.79
C GLU A 60 3.33 -1.98 -22.00
N SER A 61 2.54 -1.89 -20.95
CA SER A 61 1.20 -1.36 -21.01
C SER A 61 1.17 0.15 -21.28
N LEU A 62 2.23 0.86 -20.91
CA LEU A 62 2.32 2.30 -21.15
C LEU A 62 2.36 2.67 -22.64
N ALA A 63 2.65 1.71 -23.52
CA ALA A 63 2.60 1.91 -24.96
C ALA A 63 1.17 1.80 -25.52
N LEU A 64 0.23 1.34 -24.75
CA LEU A 64 -1.18 1.17 -25.14
C LEU A 64 -1.99 2.43 -24.83
N ASP A 65 -3.20 2.52 -25.38
CA ASP A 65 -4.11 3.57 -24.95
C ASP A 65 -4.52 3.35 -23.48
N ALA A 66 -5.06 4.39 -22.85
CA ALA A 66 -5.34 4.37 -21.41
C ALA A 66 -6.29 3.25 -20.99
N ALA A 67 -7.33 2.97 -21.79
CA ALA A 67 -8.30 1.94 -21.47
C ALA A 67 -7.67 0.54 -21.53
N ALA A 68 -6.93 0.26 -22.59
CA ALA A 68 -6.26 -1.03 -22.76
C ALA A 68 -5.16 -1.23 -21.72
N ALA A 69 -4.40 -0.18 -21.41
CA ALA A 69 -3.38 -0.22 -20.37
C ALA A 69 -3.98 -0.53 -19.01
N SER A 70 -5.06 0.16 -18.65
CA SER A 70 -5.75 -0.05 -17.37
C SER A 70 -6.25 -1.49 -17.24
N GLU A 71 -6.88 -2.02 -18.28
CA GLU A 71 -7.40 -3.37 -18.26
C GLU A 71 -6.29 -4.40 -18.08
N ARG A 72 -5.20 -4.25 -18.83
CA ARG A 72 -4.07 -5.17 -18.77
C ARG A 72 -3.39 -5.15 -17.41
N ILE A 73 -3.17 -3.99 -16.85
CA ILE A 73 -2.53 -3.84 -15.54
C ILE A 73 -3.44 -4.42 -14.46
N ARG A 74 -4.73 -4.12 -14.47
CA ARG A 74 -5.68 -4.67 -13.51
C ARG A 74 -5.72 -6.20 -13.55
N ALA A 75 -5.74 -6.77 -14.75
CA ALA A 75 -5.72 -8.22 -14.90
C ALA A 75 -4.46 -8.84 -14.31
N ALA A 76 -3.32 -8.19 -14.49
CA ALA A 76 -2.05 -8.66 -13.93
C ALA A 76 -2.06 -8.64 -12.40
N PHE A 77 -2.69 -7.64 -11.79
CA PHE A 77 -2.79 -7.53 -10.34
C PHE A 77 -3.82 -8.49 -9.70
N ARG A 78 -4.60 -9.20 -10.51
CA ARG A 78 -5.53 -10.23 -10.01
C ARG A 78 -4.86 -11.58 -9.78
N ARG A 79 -3.58 -11.70 -10.06
CA ARG A 79 -2.83 -12.93 -9.82
C ARG A 79 -2.83 -13.26 -8.34
N PRO A 80 -2.79 -14.56 -7.97
CA PRO A 80 -2.86 -14.94 -6.57
C PRO A 80 -1.62 -14.51 -5.80
N ILE A 81 -1.82 -14.12 -4.56
CA ILE A 81 -0.75 -13.80 -3.63
C ILE A 81 -0.07 -15.11 -3.23
N GLY A 82 1.26 -15.11 -3.11
CA GLY A 82 2.00 -16.27 -2.63
C GLY A 82 1.66 -16.63 -1.18
N ASP A 83 1.82 -17.89 -0.83
CA ASP A 83 1.39 -18.40 0.48
C ASP A 83 2.05 -17.68 1.64
N ALA A 84 3.37 -17.46 1.58
CA ALA A 84 4.09 -16.78 2.65
C ALA A 84 3.61 -15.33 2.83
N GLN A 85 3.38 -14.64 1.73
CA GLN A 85 2.87 -13.26 1.78
C GLN A 85 1.44 -13.23 2.31
N ARG A 86 0.61 -14.17 1.87
CA ARG A 86 -0.76 -14.30 2.38
C ARG A 86 -0.77 -14.50 3.88
N ASP A 87 0.10 -15.37 4.39
CA ASP A 87 0.17 -15.66 5.83
C ASP A 87 0.58 -14.43 6.62
N ARG A 88 1.54 -13.65 6.11
CA ARG A 88 1.94 -12.40 6.77
C ARG A 88 0.81 -11.39 6.83
N ILE A 89 0.11 -11.20 5.71
CA ILE A 89 -1.01 -10.26 5.64
C ILE A 89 -2.15 -10.72 6.56
N ALA A 90 -2.48 -12.00 6.52
CA ALA A 90 -3.54 -12.55 7.38
C ALA A 90 -3.21 -12.37 8.86
N ALA A 91 -1.96 -12.59 9.26
CA ALA A 91 -1.54 -12.37 10.63
C ALA A 91 -1.66 -10.89 11.02
N ALA A 92 -1.32 -9.99 10.11
CA ALA A 92 -1.38 -8.55 10.36
C ALA A 92 -2.81 -8.05 10.55
N VAL A 93 -3.75 -8.51 9.71
CA VAL A 93 -5.14 -8.04 9.73
C VAL A 93 -6.04 -8.90 10.62
N GLY A 94 -5.53 -10.03 11.10
CA GLY A 94 -6.32 -10.99 11.87
C GLY A 94 -6.90 -10.42 13.17
N VAL A 95 -6.29 -9.39 13.72
CA VAL A 95 -6.81 -8.70 14.92
C VAL A 95 -8.17 -8.06 14.68
N TYR A 96 -8.55 -7.86 13.41
CA TYR A 96 -9.83 -7.26 13.04
C TYR A 96 -10.75 -8.26 12.33
N ALA A 97 -10.48 -9.57 12.44
CA ALA A 97 -11.19 -10.59 11.68
C ALA A 97 -12.71 -10.55 11.87
N ASP A 98 -13.16 -10.17 13.06
CA ASP A 98 -14.58 -10.16 13.41
C ASP A 98 -15.20 -8.74 13.35
N ASP A 99 -14.44 -7.75 12.93
CA ASP A 99 -14.88 -6.36 12.92
C ASP A 99 -15.02 -5.83 11.49
N PRO A 100 -16.01 -4.98 11.23
CA PRO A 100 -16.04 -4.26 9.97
C PRO A 100 -14.87 -3.27 9.91
N VAL A 101 -14.17 -3.25 8.77
CA VAL A 101 -12.99 -2.39 8.59
C VAL A 101 -13.08 -1.64 7.27
N THR A 102 -12.45 -0.48 7.24
CA THR A 102 -12.23 0.26 5.99
C THR A 102 -10.82 -0.04 5.51
N VAL A 103 -10.71 -0.47 4.25
CA VAL A 103 -9.41 -0.67 3.60
C VAL A 103 -9.11 0.54 2.73
N ARG A 104 -7.96 1.15 2.95
CA ARG A 104 -7.57 2.36 2.23
C ARG A 104 -6.16 2.21 1.67
N SER A 105 -5.93 2.78 0.49
CA SER A 105 -4.60 2.82 -0.10
C SER A 105 -3.72 3.84 0.63
N SER A 106 -2.42 3.58 0.65
CA SER A 106 -1.43 4.48 1.23
C SER A 106 -0.20 4.50 0.33
N ALA A 107 -0.19 5.42 -0.62
CA ALA A 107 0.87 5.53 -1.60
C ALA A 107 1.97 6.49 -1.14
N THR A 108 3.18 6.27 -1.62
CA THR A 108 4.33 7.13 -1.27
C THR A 108 4.22 8.53 -1.85
N ALA A 109 3.48 8.69 -2.95
CA ALA A 109 3.28 9.98 -3.63
C ALA A 109 1.88 10.56 -3.40
N GLU A 110 1.10 9.97 -2.49
CA GLU A 110 -0.33 10.27 -2.36
C GLU A 110 -0.62 11.72 -1.96
N ASP A 111 0.19 12.28 -1.10
CA ASP A 111 -0.02 13.61 -0.54
C ASP A 111 0.92 14.66 -1.13
N LEU A 112 1.57 14.38 -2.25
CA LEU A 112 2.42 15.35 -2.92
C LEU A 112 1.58 16.38 -3.64
N TYR A 113 1.98 17.65 -3.54
CA TYR A 113 1.26 18.77 -4.15
C TYR A 113 1.11 18.60 -5.67
N GLU A 114 2.19 18.21 -6.35
CA GLU A 114 2.15 17.99 -7.79
C GLU A 114 1.13 16.91 -8.18
N THR A 115 1.02 15.89 -7.37
CA THR A 115 0.04 14.82 -7.60
C THR A 115 -1.39 15.34 -7.48
N SER A 116 -1.62 16.21 -6.52
CA SER A 116 -2.95 16.78 -6.28
C SER A 116 -3.43 17.66 -7.41
N ILE A 117 -2.55 18.48 -7.99
CA ILE A 117 -2.93 19.43 -9.05
C ILE A 117 -3.06 18.78 -10.42
N THR A 118 -2.55 17.59 -10.63
CA THR A 118 -2.65 16.88 -11.91
C THR A 118 -3.97 16.13 -12.07
N ARG A 119 -4.80 16.12 -11.07
CA ARG A 119 -6.12 15.47 -11.16
C ARG A 119 -7.10 16.35 -11.92
N PRO A 120 -7.78 15.80 -12.92
CA PRO A 120 -8.84 16.52 -13.59
C PRO A 120 -10.03 16.78 -12.66
#